data_865ab10408dfb407b5c300fc52071f16
#
_entry.id   865ab10408dfb407b5c300fc52071f16
#
_cell.length_a   1.000
_cell.length_b   1.000
_cell.length_c   1.000
_cell.angle_alpha   90.00
_cell.angle_beta   90.00
_cell.angle_gamma   90.00
#
_symmetry.space_group_name_H-M   'P 1'
#
loop_
_entity.id
_entity.type
_entity.pdbx_description
1 polymer ?
#
loop_
_entity_poly.entity_id
_entity_poly.type
_entity_poly.pdbx_seq_one_letter_code
_entity_poly.pdbx_strand_id
1 'polypeptide(L)'
;MMRRWHTASGHTLLEFVIAMALGLVVTAGAVSLYTTQRSAFEHASNAMRMREAGLTALTLIGQQLQMTSFVPADVLHYDGPPALFGCSGGRPTGADDSIVCTKLSGGSDGVVVRYVGDSVSAWPSTSGQATDCLGQAVTAGTAMLAGQGALVVNRYFANISTSSGEPELYCEGNGNSGSAQPLVEGVERVRIKYWLAGAPDAMDASAVQADQWPAIVAVDLCVLVRGAPEGQRSRYVDCDGVSTLGADQRPRQAFSRRVALRNQAEVSL
;
A
#
# COMPACT_ATOMS: atom_id res chain seq x y z
N MET A 1 -83.31 -2.16 -4.82
CA MET A 1 -81.90 -1.98 -4.52
C MET A 1 -81.80 -1.21 -3.23
N MET A 2 -81.50 -1.89 -2.09
CA MET A 2 -81.30 -1.26 -0.78
C MET A 2 -79.85 -0.93 -0.58
N ARG A 3 -79.52 0.35 -0.55
CA ARG A 3 -78.20 0.88 -0.28
C ARG A 3 -77.96 0.84 1.24
N ARG A 4 -77.10 -0.10 1.71
CA ARG A 4 -76.64 -0.14 3.12
C ARG A 4 -75.78 1.05 3.38
N TRP A 5 -76.19 1.97 4.21
CA TRP A 5 -75.41 3.03 4.78
C TRP A 5 -74.53 2.42 5.88
N HIS A 6 -73.25 2.39 5.69
CA HIS A 6 -72.32 2.05 6.76
C HIS A 6 -72.24 3.26 7.68
N THR A 7 -72.65 3.12 8.91
CA THR A 7 -72.44 4.10 9.97
C THR A 7 -70.98 4.13 10.30
N ALA A 8 -70.33 5.25 10.02
CA ALA A 8 -68.95 5.50 10.46
C ALA A 8 -68.98 5.68 11.97
N SER A 9 -68.42 4.76 12.73
CA SER A 9 -68.20 4.91 14.17
C SER A 9 -66.99 5.86 14.36
N GLY A 10 -67.21 6.96 15.10
CA GLY A 10 -66.13 7.89 15.49
C GLY A 10 -65.14 7.20 16.40
N HIS A 11 -63.85 7.42 16.17
CA HIS A 11 -62.75 6.95 17.04
C HIS A 11 -62.82 7.65 18.41
N THR A 12 -62.59 6.90 19.48
CA THR A 12 -62.50 7.45 20.82
C THR A 12 -61.16 8.16 21.03
N LEU A 13 -61.14 9.16 21.88
CA LEU A 13 -59.90 9.89 22.26
C LEU A 13 -58.83 8.91 22.79
N LEU A 14 -59.25 7.86 23.49
CA LEU A 14 -58.42 6.81 24.03
C LEU A 14 -57.71 6.01 22.90
N GLU A 15 -58.45 5.64 21.88
CA GLU A 15 -57.93 4.93 20.69
C GLU A 15 -56.84 5.77 19.97
N PHE A 16 -57.09 7.08 19.85
CA PHE A 16 -56.12 8.00 19.25
C PHE A 16 -54.83 8.09 20.08
N VAL A 17 -54.92 8.18 21.41
CA VAL A 17 -53.77 8.23 22.30
C VAL A 17 -52.96 6.92 22.23
N ILE A 18 -53.63 5.76 22.23
CA ILE A 18 -52.96 4.47 22.11
C ILE A 18 -52.30 4.33 20.72
N ALA A 19 -52.95 4.73 19.65
CA ALA A 19 -52.38 4.70 18.30
C ALA A 19 -51.14 5.59 18.18
N MET A 20 -51.16 6.81 18.78
CA MET A 20 -49.99 7.67 18.82
C MET A 20 -48.84 7.05 19.64
N ALA A 21 -49.11 6.48 20.83
CA ALA A 21 -48.12 5.85 21.67
C ALA A 21 -47.45 4.66 20.94
N LEU A 22 -48.22 3.80 20.29
CA LEU A 22 -47.69 2.70 19.50
C LEU A 22 -46.90 3.19 18.29
N GLY A 23 -47.40 4.22 17.59
CA GLY A 23 -46.69 4.87 16.48
C GLY A 23 -45.31 5.42 16.89
N LEU A 24 -45.22 6.06 18.07
CA LEU A 24 -43.94 6.57 18.63
C LEU A 24 -42.99 5.42 18.97
N VAL A 25 -43.43 4.32 19.53
CA VAL A 25 -42.59 3.14 19.82
C VAL A 25 -42.05 2.53 18.52
N VAL A 26 -42.87 2.38 17.51
CA VAL A 26 -42.47 1.84 16.21
C VAL A 26 -41.46 2.77 15.53
N THR A 27 -41.72 4.08 15.51
CA THR A 27 -40.77 5.06 14.93
C THR A 27 -39.45 5.12 15.69
N ALA A 28 -39.47 5.08 17.01
CA ALA A 28 -38.26 5.03 17.83
C ALA A 28 -37.43 3.76 17.53
N GLY A 29 -38.09 2.62 17.43
CA GLY A 29 -37.45 1.35 17.01
C GLY A 29 -36.85 1.41 15.61
N ALA A 30 -37.56 1.98 14.65
CA ALA A 30 -37.09 2.14 13.28
C ALA A 30 -35.85 3.08 13.20
N VAL A 31 -35.86 4.19 13.92
CA VAL A 31 -34.72 5.12 14.01
C VAL A 31 -33.51 4.44 14.65
N SER A 32 -33.71 3.72 15.76
CA SER A 32 -32.62 2.97 16.42
C SER A 32 -32.01 1.91 15.48
N LEU A 33 -32.83 1.16 14.76
CA LEU A 33 -32.36 0.17 13.78
C LEU A 33 -31.59 0.84 12.65
N TYR A 34 -32.10 1.95 12.12
CA TYR A 34 -31.44 2.70 11.04
C TYR A 34 -30.05 3.22 11.46
N THR A 35 -29.94 3.82 12.64
CA THR A 35 -28.65 4.33 13.14
C THR A 35 -27.64 3.22 13.36
N THR A 36 -28.09 2.08 13.92
CA THR A 36 -27.24 0.89 14.10
C THR A 36 -26.74 0.32 12.77
N GLN A 37 -27.63 0.18 11.80
CA GLN A 37 -27.27 -0.32 10.46
C GLN A 37 -26.33 0.63 9.73
N ARG A 38 -26.56 1.93 9.84
CA ARG A 38 -25.69 2.94 9.26
C ARG A 38 -24.27 2.88 9.85
N SER A 39 -24.16 2.81 11.16
CA SER A 39 -22.85 2.66 11.85
C SER A 39 -22.15 1.37 11.42
N ALA A 40 -22.86 0.24 11.38
CA ALA A 40 -22.28 -1.02 10.93
C ALA A 40 -21.79 -0.96 9.48
N PHE A 41 -22.54 -0.30 8.60
CA PHE A 41 -22.13 -0.08 7.20
C PHE A 41 -20.87 0.80 7.08
N GLU A 42 -20.78 1.88 7.86
CA GLU A 42 -19.61 2.76 7.88
C GLU A 42 -18.34 2.02 8.35
N HIS A 43 -18.43 1.21 9.42
CA HIS A 43 -17.33 0.36 9.89
C HIS A 43 -16.91 -0.68 8.85
N ALA A 44 -17.87 -1.40 8.26
CA ALA A 44 -17.59 -2.40 7.24
C ALA A 44 -16.93 -1.78 5.99
N SER A 45 -17.44 -0.65 5.52
CA SER A 45 -16.89 0.10 4.39
C SER A 45 -15.45 0.58 4.66
N ASN A 46 -15.19 1.07 5.87
CA ASN A 46 -13.85 1.49 6.29
C ASN A 46 -12.87 0.31 6.32
N ALA A 47 -13.28 -0.83 6.90
CA ALA A 47 -12.47 -2.05 6.91
C ALA A 47 -12.17 -2.57 5.50
N MET A 48 -13.14 -2.52 4.59
CA MET A 48 -12.95 -2.93 3.18
C MET A 48 -11.94 -2.03 2.47
N ARG A 49 -12.03 -0.70 2.65
CA ARG A 49 -11.07 0.25 2.07
C ARG A 49 -9.65 0.02 2.61
N MET A 50 -9.49 -0.21 3.91
CA MET A 50 -8.18 -0.54 4.48
C MET A 50 -7.60 -1.82 3.88
N ARG A 51 -8.45 -2.85 3.71
CA ARG A 51 -8.03 -4.12 3.10
C ARG A 51 -7.60 -3.93 1.65
N GLU A 52 -8.38 -3.19 0.86
CA GLU A 52 -8.06 -2.88 -0.53
C GLU A 52 -6.74 -2.13 -0.64
N ALA A 53 -6.56 -1.07 0.16
CA ALA A 53 -5.31 -0.31 0.20
C ALA A 53 -4.10 -1.19 0.57
N GLY A 54 -4.24 -2.03 1.60
CA GLY A 54 -3.16 -2.93 2.03
C GLY A 54 -2.79 -3.96 0.96
N LEU A 55 -3.77 -4.62 0.35
CA LEU A 55 -3.53 -5.61 -0.71
C LEU A 55 -2.98 -4.96 -1.98
N THR A 56 -3.45 -3.78 -2.34
CA THR A 56 -2.93 -3.01 -3.49
C THR A 56 -1.48 -2.62 -3.27
N ALA A 57 -1.15 -2.07 -2.09
CA ALA A 57 0.23 -1.71 -1.75
C ALA A 57 1.17 -2.92 -1.78
N LEU A 58 0.76 -4.05 -1.16
CA LEU A 58 1.53 -5.31 -1.21
C LEU A 58 1.71 -5.84 -2.64
N THR A 59 0.70 -5.68 -3.48
CA THR A 59 0.76 -6.14 -4.87
C THR A 59 1.71 -5.29 -5.68
N LEU A 60 1.59 -3.96 -5.60
CA LEU A 60 2.45 -3.02 -6.34
C LEU A 60 3.91 -3.21 -5.97
N ILE A 61 4.26 -3.16 -4.68
CA ILE A 61 5.64 -3.34 -4.24
C ILE A 61 6.11 -4.77 -4.52
N GLY A 62 5.27 -5.78 -4.29
CA GLY A 62 5.61 -7.19 -4.48
C GLY A 62 5.92 -7.54 -5.94
N GLN A 63 5.17 -7.01 -6.90
CA GLN A 63 5.44 -7.17 -8.32
C GLN A 63 6.79 -6.55 -8.69
N GLN A 64 7.08 -5.36 -8.19
CA GLN A 64 8.35 -4.69 -8.44
C GLN A 64 9.55 -5.46 -7.83
N LEU A 65 9.39 -5.98 -6.61
CA LEU A 65 10.40 -6.84 -5.99
C LEU A 65 10.69 -8.09 -6.82
N GLN A 66 9.69 -8.67 -7.48
CA GLN A 66 9.89 -9.81 -8.38
C GLN A 66 10.67 -9.45 -9.66
N MET A 67 10.64 -8.17 -10.07
CA MET A 67 11.41 -7.65 -11.20
C MET A 67 12.87 -7.34 -10.85
N THR A 68 13.21 -7.32 -9.55
CA THR A 68 14.60 -7.07 -9.12
C THR A 68 15.58 -7.94 -9.90
N SER A 69 16.66 -7.34 -10.39
CA SER A 69 17.72 -8.00 -11.19
C SER A 69 17.26 -8.58 -12.51
N PHE A 70 16.05 -8.29 -12.98
CA PHE A 70 15.64 -8.76 -14.31
C PHE A 70 16.49 -8.07 -15.38
N VAL A 71 16.99 -8.90 -16.33
CA VAL A 71 17.73 -8.48 -17.51
C VAL A 71 17.15 -9.24 -18.70
N PRO A 72 16.76 -8.59 -19.80
CA PRO A 72 16.33 -9.25 -21.01
C PRO A 72 17.42 -10.17 -21.58
N ALA A 73 17.02 -11.23 -22.28
CA ALA A 73 17.96 -12.27 -22.78
C ALA A 73 18.95 -11.77 -23.84
N ASP A 74 18.67 -10.64 -24.48
CA ASP A 74 19.52 -9.97 -25.47
C ASP A 74 20.54 -9.01 -24.83
N VAL A 75 20.43 -8.75 -23.52
CA VAL A 75 21.38 -7.95 -22.76
C VAL A 75 22.41 -8.86 -22.11
N LEU A 76 23.69 -8.68 -22.49
CA LEU A 76 24.76 -9.59 -22.09
C LEU A 76 25.16 -9.52 -20.63
N HIS A 77 25.06 -8.34 -20.01
CA HIS A 77 25.52 -8.13 -18.63
C HIS A 77 24.95 -6.83 -18.03
N TYR A 78 24.74 -6.81 -16.73
CA TYR A 78 24.37 -5.64 -15.96
C TYR A 78 25.47 -5.32 -14.94
N ASP A 79 26.25 -4.28 -15.21
CA ASP A 79 27.33 -3.79 -14.36
C ASP A 79 26.92 -2.61 -13.47
N GLY A 80 25.63 -2.50 -13.15
CA GLY A 80 25.10 -1.39 -12.37
C GLY A 80 25.19 -1.61 -10.84
N PRO A 81 24.72 -0.61 -10.05
CA PRO A 81 24.60 -0.73 -8.61
C PRO A 81 23.65 -1.86 -8.22
N PRO A 82 23.66 -2.36 -6.95
CA PRO A 82 22.80 -3.44 -6.51
C PRO A 82 21.35 -3.23 -6.94
N ALA A 83 20.73 -4.27 -7.53
CA ALA A 83 19.39 -4.18 -8.07
C ALA A 83 18.30 -3.99 -7.00
N LEU A 84 18.63 -4.38 -5.75
CA LEU A 84 17.82 -4.14 -4.57
C LEU A 84 18.60 -3.29 -3.59
N PHE A 85 17.93 -2.31 -2.98
CA PHE A 85 18.48 -1.54 -1.87
C PHE A 85 17.36 -1.07 -0.96
N GLY A 86 17.57 -1.08 0.36
CA GLY A 86 16.56 -0.69 1.34
C GLY A 86 17.03 0.38 2.29
N CYS A 87 16.08 1.11 2.85
CA CYS A 87 16.26 2.10 3.89
C CYS A 87 15.41 1.77 5.10
N SER A 88 16.00 1.53 6.25
CA SER A 88 15.27 1.38 7.51
C SER A 88 14.84 2.74 8.05
N GLY A 89 13.53 2.93 8.27
CA GLY A 89 12.96 4.16 8.79
C GLY A 89 13.20 5.40 7.92
N GLY A 90 13.40 5.22 6.63
CA GLY A 90 13.74 6.30 5.71
C GLY A 90 13.33 6.05 4.26
N ARG A 91 13.33 7.10 3.47
CA ARG A 91 13.14 7.01 2.01
C ARG A 91 14.48 7.01 1.28
N PRO A 92 14.59 6.24 0.20
CA PRO A 92 15.75 6.33 -0.69
C PRO A 92 15.72 7.64 -1.48
N THR A 93 16.85 8.34 -1.50
CA THR A 93 17.05 9.62 -2.22
C THR A 93 18.42 9.61 -2.89
N GLY A 94 18.71 10.64 -3.70
CA GLY A 94 19.97 10.76 -4.43
C GLY A 94 19.90 10.24 -5.85
N ALA A 95 21.05 10.17 -6.51
CA ALA A 95 21.14 9.69 -7.88
C ALA A 95 20.93 8.16 -7.96
N ASP A 96 20.60 7.65 -9.15
CA ASP A 96 20.23 6.23 -9.33
C ASP A 96 21.37 5.25 -9.04
N ASP A 97 22.62 5.72 -9.14
CA ASP A 97 23.86 4.99 -8.84
C ASP A 97 24.34 5.16 -7.40
N SER A 98 23.92 6.23 -6.71
CA SER A 98 24.41 6.64 -5.39
C SER A 98 23.27 6.98 -4.43
N ILE A 99 22.46 5.97 -4.11
CA ILE A 99 21.28 6.15 -3.25
C ILE A 99 21.70 6.27 -1.79
N VAL A 100 21.11 7.24 -1.11
CA VAL A 100 21.23 7.46 0.33
C VAL A 100 19.86 7.39 1.01
N CYS A 101 19.85 7.08 2.31
CA CYS A 101 18.61 7.00 3.09
C CYS A 101 18.33 8.33 3.80
N THR A 102 17.24 8.98 3.46
CA THR A 102 16.74 10.15 4.19
C THR A 102 15.69 9.72 5.19
N LYS A 103 15.91 10.00 6.47
CA LYS A 103 15.01 9.59 7.56
C LYS A 103 13.61 10.16 7.38
N LEU A 104 12.59 9.33 7.63
CA LEU A 104 11.18 9.71 7.64
C LEU A 104 10.68 9.81 9.09
N SER A 105 9.87 10.85 9.38
CA SER A 105 9.29 11.08 10.71
C SER A 105 8.37 9.94 11.16
N GLY A 106 7.68 9.29 10.23
CA GLY A 106 6.82 8.13 10.48
C GLY A 106 7.55 6.81 10.67
N GLY A 107 8.89 6.77 10.52
CA GLY A 107 9.69 5.55 10.65
C GLY A 107 9.35 4.47 9.62
N SER A 108 8.76 4.85 8.49
CA SER A 108 8.50 3.95 7.37
C SER A 108 9.78 3.59 6.66
N ASP A 109 9.95 2.31 6.32
CA ASP A 109 11.03 1.86 5.46
C ASP A 109 10.77 2.27 4.01
N GLY A 110 11.85 2.35 3.24
CA GLY A 110 11.79 2.53 1.80
C GLY A 110 12.63 1.48 1.07
N VAL A 111 12.29 1.23 -0.18
CA VAL A 111 12.98 0.25 -1.02
C VAL A 111 13.20 0.80 -2.42
N VAL A 112 14.34 0.42 -2.99
CA VAL A 112 14.69 0.66 -4.40
C VAL A 112 14.76 -0.67 -5.11
N VAL A 113 14.12 -0.71 -6.27
CA VAL A 113 14.17 -1.84 -7.20
C VAL A 113 14.75 -1.35 -8.52
N ARG A 114 15.72 -2.09 -9.04
CA ARG A 114 16.33 -1.84 -10.36
C ARG A 114 16.21 -3.08 -11.24
N TYR A 115 15.93 -2.85 -12.50
CA TYR A 115 15.91 -3.88 -13.52
C TYR A 115 16.12 -3.25 -14.91
N VAL A 116 16.54 -4.05 -15.86
CA VAL A 116 16.63 -3.61 -17.26
C VAL A 116 15.27 -3.81 -17.91
N GLY A 117 14.59 -2.70 -18.23
CA GLY A 117 13.27 -2.72 -18.84
C GLY A 117 13.36 -2.77 -20.37
N ASP A 118 12.47 -3.56 -20.97
CA ASP A 118 12.19 -3.57 -22.39
C ASP A 118 10.67 -3.38 -22.63
N SER A 119 10.24 -3.41 -23.87
CA SER A 119 8.82 -3.25 -24.24
C SER A 119 7.93 -4.44 -23.81
N VAL A 120 8.51 -5.51 -23.27
CA VAL A 120 7.79 -6.71 -22.79
C VAL A 120 7.73 -6.74 -21.28
N SER A 121 8.81 -6.40 -20.59
CA SER A 121 8.93 -6.44 -19.13
C SER A 121 8.33 -5.21 -18.43
N ALA A 122 8.22 -4.09 -19.15
CA ALA A 122 7.60 -2.87 -18.67
C ALA A 122 6.47 -2.44 -19.62
N TRP A 123 5.48 -1.69 -19.10
CA TRP A 123 4.48 -1.08 -19.97
C TRP A 123 5.19 -0.10 -20.92
N PRO A 124 5.05 -0.26 -22.24
CA PRO A 124 5.72 0.64 -23.16
C PRO A 124 5.06 2.04 -23.12
N SER A 125 5.89 3.08 -23.19
CA SER A 125 5.42 4.43 -23.48
C SER A 125 4.84 4.53 -24.91
N THR A 126 4.25 5.64 -25.26
CA THR A 126 3.75 5.91 -26.62
C THR A 126 4.85 5.82 -27.68
N SER A 127 6.12 6.00 -27.28
CA SER A 127 7.31 5.87 -28.14
C SER A 127 7.98 4.48 -28.07
N GLY A 128 7.34 3.50 -27.40
CA GLY A 128 7.87 2.13 -27.26
C GLY A 128 8.99 1.97 -26.24
N GLN A 129 9.29 2.99 -25.43
CA GLN A 129 10.30 2.94 -24.37
C GLN A 129 9.74 2.25 -23.13
N ALA A 130 10.61 1.58 -22.36
CA ALA A 130 10.25 1.10 -21.01
C ALA A 130 9.78 2.25 -20.12
N THR A 131 8.86 1.97 -19.21
CA THR A 131 8.36 2.97 -18.25
C THR A 131 8.68 2.57 -16.82
N ASP A 132 8.77 3.57 -15.95
CA ASP A 132 8.90 3.40 -14.51
C ASP A 132 7.54 3.12 -13.82
N CYS A 133 7.52 3.09 -12.49
CA CYS A 133 6.33 2.84 -11.68
C CYS A 133 5.21 3.90 -11.84
N LEU A 134 5.50 5.03 -12.45
CA LEU A 134 4.55 6.11 -12.71
C LEU A 134 4.13 6.15 -14.20
N GLY A 135 4.57 5.16 -15.00
CA GLY A 135 4.31 5.12 -16.43
C GLY A 135 5.10 6.16 -17.23
N GLN A 136 6.15 6.75 -16.65
CA GLN A 136 7.01 7.73 -17.31
C GLN A 136 8.11 7.02 -18.08
N ALA A 137 8.36 7.50 -19.31
CA ALA A 137 9.36 6.89 -20.18
C ALA A 137 10.77 7.01 -19.59
N VAL A 138 11.47 5.88 -19.52
CA VAL A 138 12.86 5.84 -19.09
C VAL A 138 13.74 5.83 -20.32
N THR A 139 14.62 6.82 -20.45
CA THR A 139 15.59 6.89 -21.53
C THR A 139 16.79 6.00 -21.22
N ALA A 140 17.27 5.28 -22.20
CA ALA A 140 18.53 4.54 -22.07
C ALA A 140 19.64 5.54 -21.70
N GLY A 141 20.20 5.41 -20.49
CA GLY A 141 21.29 6.28 -20.03
C GLY A 141 22.58 5.99 -20.78
N THR A 142 23.47 6.97 -20.82
CA THR A 142 24.82 6.87 -21.40
C THR A 142 25.70 5.80 -20.76
N ALA A 143 25.32 5.28 -19.59
CA ALA A 143 26.03 4.23 -18.86
C ALA A 143 25.73 2.82 -19.41
N MET A 144 24.69 2.64 -20.23
CA MET A 144 24.41 1.37 -20.89
C MET A 144 24.91 1.45 -22.33
N LEU A 145 25.72 0.47 -22.74
CA LEU A 145 26.21 0.33 -24.11
C LEU A 145 25.03 0.37 -25.10
N ALA A 146 25.20 1.08 -26.20
CA ALA A 146 24.17 1.25 -27.23
C ALA A 146 23.56 -0.11 -27.64
N GLY A 147 22.24 -0.24 -27.52
CA GLY A 147 21.51 -1.48 -27.84
C GLY A 147 21.05 -2.29 -26.61
N GLN A 148 21.40 -1.89 -25.40
CA GLN A 148 20.92 -2.51 -24.16
C GLN A 148 19.71 -1.73 -23.64
N GLY A 149 18.73 -2.43 -23.04
CA GLY A 149 17.49 -1.84 -22.53
C GLY A 149 17.69 -0.69 -21.54
N ALA A 150 16.63 -0.02 -21.16
CA ALA A 150 16.70 1.08 -20.21
C ALA A 150 16.76 0.57 -18.77
N LEU A 151 17.65 1.12 -17.94
CA LEU A 151 17.66 0.83 -16.49
C LEU A 151 16.46 1.52 -15.84
N VAL A 152 15.50 0.74 -15.41
CA VAL A 152 14.36 1.23 -14.62
C VAL A 152 14.74 1.22 -13.15
N VAL A 153 14.51 2.34 -12.46
CA VAL A 153 14.76 2.51 -11.04
C VAL A 153 13.49 3.02 -10.39
N ASN A 154 12.89 2.21 -9.51
CA ASN A 154 11.67 2.53 -8.80
C ASN A 154 11.93 2.57 -7.29
N ARG A 155 11.52 3.66 -6.64
CA ARG A 155 11.66 3.90 -5.21
C ARG A 155 10.28 3.93 -4.56
N TYR A 156 10.05 3.07 -3.55
CA TYR A 156 8.80 3.02 -2.80
C TYR A 156 9.03 3.38 -1.34
N PHE A 157 8.15 4.19 -0.78
CA PHE A 157 8.15 4.58 0.63
C PHE A 157 6.76 5.11 1.03
N ALA A 158 6.41 5.04 2.33
CA ALA A 158 5.20 5.69 2.83
C ALA A 158 5.56 7.00 3.53
N ASN A 159 4.77 8.03 3.32
CA ASN A 159 4.93 9.34 3.94
C ASN A 159 3.58 10.03 4.12
N ILE A 160 3.54 11.05 4.96
CA ILE A 160 2.38 11.94 5.08
C ILE A 160 2.34 12.87 3.86
N SER A 161 1.19 12.90 3.20
CA SER A 161 0.94 13.80 2.08
C SER A 161 0.88 15.26 2.57
N THR A 162 1.59 16.15 1.90
CA THR A 162 1.55 17.58 2.19
C THR A 162 0.24 18.26 1.76
N SER A 163 -0.48 17.65 0.84
CA SER A 163 -1.75 18.17 0.32
C SER A 163 -2.96 17.71 1.12
N SER A 164 -3.02 16.42 1.48
CA SER A 164 -4.16 15.83 2.20
C SER A 164 -3.94 15.73 3.71
N GLY A 165 -2.68 15.73 4.18
CA GLY A 165 -2.34 15.41 5.57
C GLY A 165 -2.52 13.92 5.92
N GLU A 166 -2.90 13.09 4.95
CA GLU A 166 -3.10 11.66 5.12
C GLU A 166 -1.83 10.87 4.74
N PRO A 167 -1.60 9.69 5.33
CA PRO A 167 -0.48 8.85 4.94
C PRO A 167 -0.76 8.17 3.61
N GLU A 168 0.24 8.12 2.76
CA GLU A 168 0.15 7.56 1.42
C GLU A 168 1.40 6.76 1.07
N LEU A 169 1.25 5.70 0.27
CA LEU A 169 2.36 5.03 -0.40
C LEU A 169 2.75 5.85 -1.62
N TYR A 170 4.02 6.20 -1.71
CA TYR A 170 4.60 6.92 -2.84
C TYR A 170 5.45 5.99 -3.70
N CYS A 171 5.49 6.29 -4.99
CA CYS A 171 6.55 5.85 -5.88
C CYS A 171 7.26 7.06 -6.49
N GLU A 172 8.58 6.94 -6.65
CA GLU A 172 9.44 7.82 -7.42
C GLU A 172 10.19 6.96 -8.43
N GLY A 173 9.91 7.17 -9.72
CA GLY A 173 10.61 6.52 -10.82
C GLY A 173 11.70 7.40 -11.41
N ASN A 174 12.60 6.80 -12.19
CA ASN A 174 13.69 7.52 -12.83
C ASN A 174 13.34 8.12 -14.20
N GLY A 175 12.12 7.92 -14.70
CA GLY A 175 11.64 8.63 -15.89
C GLY A 175 11.51 10.15 -15.66
N ASN A 176 11.24 10.56 -14.40
CA ASN A 176 11.26 11.95 -13.96
C ASN A 176 11.71 12.02 -12.49
N SER A 177 13.02 11.89 -12.27
CA SER A 177 13.63 11.83 -10.94
C SER A 177 13.28 13.05 -10.08
N GLY A 178 13.07 12.85 -8.79
CA GLY A 178 12.68 13.88 -7.84
C GLY A 178 11.17 14.17 -7.81
N SER A 179 10.34 13.46 -8.60
CA SER A 179 8.89 13.67 -8.70
C SER A 179 8.12 12.45 -8.18
N ALA A 180 8.16 12.24 -6.86
CA ALA A 180 7.39 11.18 -6.22
C ALA A 180 5.89 11.45 -6.30
N GLN A 181 5.10 10.41 -6.63
CA GLN A 181 3.64 10.48 -6.72
C GLN A 181 2.98 9.50 -5.74
N PRO A 182 1.84 9.86 -5.13
CA PRO A 182 1.06 8.97 -4.30
C PRO A 182 0.38 7.90 -5.16
N LEU A 183 0.42 6.66 -4.72
CA LEU A 183 -0.20 5.51 -5.38
C LEU A 183 -1.38 4.93 -4.59
N VAL A 184 -1.27 4.89 -3.26
CA VAL A 184 -2.27 4.26 -2.38
C VAL A 184 -2.42 5.10 -1.11
N GLU A 185 -3.65 5.57 -0.88
CA GLU A 185 -4.01 6.28 0.35
C GLU A 185 -4.07 5.34 1.56
N GLY A 186 -3.87 5.90 2.75
CA GLY A 186 -4.01 5.20 4.02
C GLY A 186 -2.80 4.36 4.43
N VAL A 187 -1.79 4.18 3.60
CA VAL A 187 -0.57 3.44 3.95
C VAL A 187 0.30 4.29 4.87
N GLU A 188 0.21 4.01 6.18
CA GLU A 188 0.89 4.77 7.23
C GLU A 188 2.36 4.37 7.38
N ARG A 189 2.68 3.07 7.20
CA ARG A 189 4.04 2.55 7.33
C ARG A 189 4.25 1.36 6.41
N VAL A 190 5.43 1.30 5.83
CA VAL A 190 6.00 0.11 5.19
C VAL A 190 7.11 -0.42 6.09
N ARG A 191 7.16 -1.73 6.31
CA ARG A 191 8.21 -2.43 7.04
C ARG A 191 8.76 -3.53 6.16
N ILE A 192 10.08 -3.60 6.03
CA ILE A 192 10.73 -4.51 5.08
C ILE A 192 11.87 -5.23 5.80
N LYS A 193 11.86 -6.56 5.73
CA LYS A 193 12.96 -7.40 6.20
C LYS A 193 13.51 -8.25 5.07
N TYR A 194 14.80 -8.43 5.05
CA TYR A 194 15.55 -9.05 3.96
C TYR A 194 16.11 -10.38 4.38
N TRP A 195 15.87 -11.42 3.57
CA TRP A 195 16.41 -12.76 3.75
C TRP A 195 17.67 -12.92 2.90
N LEU A 196 18.81 -13.01 3.58
CA LEU A 196 20.09 -13.34 2.96
C LEU A 196 20.17 -14.85 2.74
N ALA A 197 20.77 -15.28 1.63
CA ALA A 197 20.98 -16.70 1.33
C ALA A 197 21.74 -17.38 2.49
N GLY A 198 21.18 -18.49 3.02
CA GLY A 198 21.78 -19.23 4.12
C GLY A 198 21.63 -18.60 5.52
N ALA A 199 21.05 -17.41 5.66
CA ALA A 199 20.81 -16.81 6.97
C ALA A 199 19.57 -17.43 7.65
N PRO A 200 19.61 -17.65 8.99
CA PRO A 200 18.49 -18.22 9.72
C PRO A 200 17.33 -17.24 9.91
N ASP A 201 17.60 -15.93 9.91
CA ASP A 201 16.63 -14.89 10.19
C ASP A 201 16.68 -13.75 9.16
N ALA A 202 15.52 -13.10 8.96
CA ALA A 202 15.44 -11.88 8.16
C ALA A 202 15.98 -10.67 8.94
N MET A 203 16.65 -9.78 8.25
CA MET A 203 17.28 -8.60 8.85
C MET A 203 16.71 -7.30 8.29
N ASP A 204 16.83 -6.23 9.06
CA ASP A 204 16.49 -4.87 8.61
C ASP A 204 17.54 -4.35 7.60
N ALA A 205 17.14 -3.42 6.73
CA ALA A 205 18.05 -2.84 5.73
C ALA A 205 19.34 -2.26 6.33
N SER A 206 19.27 -1.69 7.53
CA SER A 206 20.42 -1.15 8.24
C SER A 206 21.47 -2.19 8.69
N ALA A 207 21.08 -3.46 8.74
CA ALA A 207 21.96 -4.57 9.09
C ALA A 207 22.57 -5.26 7.86
N VAL A 208 22.05 -4.99 6.66
CA VAL A 208 22.56 -5.55 5.39
C VAL A 208 23.80 -4.77 4.96
N GLN A 209 24.93 -5.45 4.80
CA GLN A 209 26.17 -4.83 4.33
C GLN A 209 26.10 -4.56 2.80
N ALA A 210 26.93 -3.67 2.31
CA ALA A 210 26.86 -3.22 0.91
C ALA A 210 27.07 -4.37 -0.10
N ASP A 211 27.93 -5.32 0.20
CA ASP A 211 28.24 -6.50 -0.60
C ASP A 211 27.22 -7.64 -0.48
N GLN A 212 26.31 -7.57 0.51
CA GLN A 212 25.31 -8.59 0.75
C GLN A 212 24.00 -8.37 -0.03
N TRP A 213 23.76 -7.16 -0.55
CA TRP A 213 22.51 -6.87 -1.30
C TRP A 213 22.26 -7.83 -2.48
N PRO A 214 23.28 -8.24 -3.27
CA PRO A 214 23.07 -9.20 -4.35
C PRO A 214 22.69 -10.61 -3.88
N ALA A 215 22.95 -10.95 -2.62
CA ALA A 215 22.66 -12.26 -2.03
C ALA A 215 21.32 -12.33 -1.28
N ILE A 216 20.50 -11.27 -1.35
CA ILE A 216 19.13 -11.29 -0.81
C ILE A 216 18.24 -12.15 -1.71
N VAL A 217 17.64 -13.20 -1.15
CA VAL A 217 16.81 -14.17 -1.89
C VAL A 217 15.32 -13.99 -1.69
N ALA A 218 14.90 -13.33 -0.61
CA ALA A 218 13.50 -13.04 -0.33
C ALA A 218 13.35 -11.79 0.53
N VAL A 219 12.15 -11.23 0.50
CA VAL A 219 11.78 -10.04 1.27
C VAL A 219 10.46 -10.30 2.00
N ASP A 220 10.43 -10.03 3.30
CA ASP A 220 9.20 -9.93 4.07
C ASP A 220 8.72 -8.49 4.03
N LEU A 221 7.60 -8.26 3.37
CA LEU A 221 6.96 -6.97 3.20
C LEU A 221 5.72 -6.89 4.08
N CYS A 222 5.64 -5.86 4.93
CA CYS A 222 4.47 -5.53 5.70
C CYS A 222 4.07 -4.07 5.46
N VAL A 223 2.77 -3.83 5.31
CA VAL A 223 2.19 -2.49 5.23
C VAL A 223 1.18 -2.30 6.36
N LEU A 224 1.30 -1.19 7.09
CA LEU A 224 0.33 -0.77 8.08
C LEU A 224 -0.58 0.28 7.44
N VAL A 225 -1.87 -0.02 7.40
CA VAL A 225 -2.89 0.87 6.82
C VAL A 225 -3.72 1.50 7.91
N ARG A 226 -3.98 2.79 7.80
CA ARG A 226 -4.81 3.59 8.69
C ARG A 226 -6.15 3.91 8.02
N GLY A 227 -7.25 3.63 8.71
CA GLY A 227 -8.61 3.92 8.25
C GLY A 227 -9.10 5.32 8.61
N ALA A 228 -10.35 5.60 8.24
CA ALA A 228 -11.07 6.81 8.65
C ALA A 228 -11.37 6.79 10.16
N PRO A 229 -11.58 7.97 10.81
CA PRO A 229 -11.92 8.03 12.23
C PRO A 229 -13.23 7.30 12.56
N GLU A 230 -13.24 6.54 13.67
CA GLU A 230 -14.41 5.75 14.13
C GLU A 230 -14.91 6.15 15.52
N GLY A 231 -14.52 7.32 16.01
CA GLY A 231 -15.00 7.87 17.25
C GLY A 231 -14.36 7.32 18.53
N GLN A 232 -13.66 6.20 18.47
CA GLN A 232 -12.96 5.61 19.62
C GLN A 232 -11.59 5.05 19.22
N ARG A 233 -10.67 5.00 20.19
CA ARG A 233 -9.34 4.45 20.01
C ARG A 233 -9.42 2.92 19.99
N SER A 234 -8.78 2.29 19.01
CA SER A 234 -8.72 0.84 18.88
C SER A 234 -7.30 0.31 19.06
N ARG A 235 -7.19 -0.95 19.53
CA ARG A 235 -5.93 -1.69 19.52
C ARG A 235 -5.71 -2.31 18.15
N TYR A 236 -4.46 -2.36 17.73
CA TYR A 236 -4.02 -3.04 16.52
C TYR A 236 -2.67 -3.73 16.77
N VAL A 237 -2.35 -4.71 15.93
CA VAL A 237 -1.02 -5.32 15.88
C VAL A 237 -0.28 -4.67 14.72
N ASP A 238 0.91 -4.14 14.99
CA ASP A 238 1.74 -3.50 13.97
C ASP A 238 2.56 -4.51 13.15
N CYS A 239 3.39 -4.02 12.24
CA CYS A 239 4.25 -4.85 11.39
C CYS A 239 5.37 -5.58 12.15
N ASP A 240 5.67 -5.20 13.37
CA ASP A 240 6.66 -5.87 14.24
C ASP A 240 5.99 -6.87 15.20
N GLY A 241 4.66 -7.09 15.06
CA GLY A 241 3.89 -8.01 15.90
C GLY A 241 3.52 -7.42 17.27
N VAL A 242 3.74 -6.13 17.49
CA VAL A 242 3.48 -5.46 18.76
C VAL A 242 2.04 -4.97 18.83
N SER A 243 1.32 -5.35 19.92
CA SER A 243 -0.03 -4.86 20.16
C SER A 243 0.01 -3.45 20.77
N THR A 244 -0.48 -2.47 20.00
CA THR A 244 -0.44 -1.04 20.36
C THR A 244 -1.84 -0.45 20.40
N LEU A 245 -2.09 0.47 21.35
CA LEU A 245 -3.30 1.29 21.35
C LEU A 245 -3.08 2.51 20.45
N GLY A 246 -3.94 2.70 19.46
CA GLY A 246 -3.86 3.84 18.56
C GLY A 246 -3.81 5.18 19.31
N ALA A 247 -2.98 6.10 18.84
CA ALA A 247 -2.88 7.45 19.44
C ALA A 247 -4.12 8.31 19.11
N ASP A 248 -4.79 8.01 18.03
CA ASP A 248 -5.99 8.68 17.52
C ASP A 248 -7.19 7.72 17.49
N GLN A 249 -8.32 8.19 16.98
CA GLN A 249 -9.57 7.43 16.85
C GLN A 249 -9.68 6.71 15.51
N ARG A 250 -8.56 6.34 14.89
CA ARG A 250 -8.50 5.68 13.59
C ARG A 250 -8.07 4.23 13.75
N PRO A 251 -8.79 3.27 13.17
CA PRO A 251 -8.37 1.88 13.14
C PRO A 251 -7.13 1.72 12.27
N ARG A 252 -6.34 0.70 12.59
CA ARG A 252 -5.17 0.30 11.82
C ARG A 252 -5.16 -1.20 11.62
N GLN A 253 -4.65 -1.62 10.46
CA GLN A 253 -4.48 -3.03 10.15
C GLN A 253 -3.18 -3.24 9.40
N ALA A 254 -2.40 -4.23 9.82
CA ALA A 254 -1.19 -4.67 9.14
C ALA A 254 -1.53 -5.79 8.16
N PHE A 255 -0.90 -5.73 6.99
CA PHE A 255 -0.96 -6.75 5.95
C PHE A 255 0.46 -7.13 5.59
N SER A 256 0.75 -8.43 5.49
CA SER A 256 2.10 -8.92 5.22
C SER A 256 2.13 -9.96 4.11
N ARG A 257 3.27 -10.01 3.41
CA ARG A 257 3.56 -10.98 2.35
C ARG A 257 5.05 -11.23 2.27
N ARG A 258 5.46 -12.48 2.07
CA ARG A 258 6.83 -12.83 1.64
C ARG A 258 6.90 -12.86 0.12
N VAL A 259 7.95 -12.25 -0.43
CA VAL A 259 8.22 -12.19 -1.86
C VAL A 259 9.60 -12.81 -2.10
N ALA A 260 9.64 -13.89 -2.88
CA ALA A 260 10.90 -14.46 -3.37
C ALA A 260 11.41 -13.65 -4.55
N LEU A 261 12.72 -13.38 -4.59
CA LEU A 261 13.39 -12.69 -5.69
C LEU A 261 13.84 -13.74 -6.70
N ARG A 262 13.31 -13.66 -7.92
CA ARG A 262 13.46 -14.71 -8.94
C ARG A 262 14.72 -14.58 -9.79
N ASN A 263 15.20 -13.34 -9.95
CA ASN A 263 16.27 -13.00 -10.88
C ASN A 263 17.60 -12.69 -10.16
N GLN A 264 17.72 -13.03 -8.90
CA GLN A 264 19.01 -12.94 -8.19
C GLN A 264 19.93 -14.02 -8.77
N ALA A 265 21.18 -13.67 -9.01
CA ALA A 265 22.18 -14.63 -9.49
C ALA A 265 22.21 -15.85 -8.57
N GLU A 266 22.18 -17.05 -9.14
CA GLU A 266 22.40 -18.27 -8.38
C GLU A 266 23.74 -18.11 -7.66
N VAL A 267 23.69 -18.02 -6.33
CA VAL A 267 24.89 -18.16 -5.53
C VAL A 267 25.33 -19.60 -5.78
N SER A 268 26.39 -19.75 -6.61
CA SER A 268 27.02 -21.05 -6.82
C SER A 268 27.40 -21.58 -5.45
N LEU A 269 26.70 -22.64 -5.00
CA LEU A 269 26.99 -23.38 -3.78
C LEU A 269 28.30 -24.14 -3.90
#